data_60d63fb3023688a8fa2903a010493170
#
_entry.id   60d63fb3023688a8fa2903a010493170
#
_cell.length_a   1.000
_cell.length_b   1.000
_cell.length_c   1.000
_cell.angle_alpha   90.00
_cell.angle_beta   90.00
_cell.angle_gamma   90.00
#
_symmetry.space_group_name_H-M   'P 1'
#
loop_
_entity.id
_entity.type
_entity.pdbx_description
1 polymer ?
#
loop_
_entity_poly.entity_id
_entity_poly.type
_entity_poly.pdbx_seq_one_letter_code
_entity_poly.pdbx_strand_id
1 'polypeptide(L)'
;QRQMCIRDRDNDERFDSIPVSTGQHKEMLEQVNTMFGITPKHDLGLMKPGQGLNEIVSRAIAGLDSIIEEEQPDVIISQGDTSTAMAAALAGFHRGVKIVHLEAGLRTGDIHSPFPEEANRKLIGQVAELHLAPTAGSMENLRRENVRSKDIVVTGNTVIDALLEAASWDTKFEDPALQ
;
A
#
# COMPACT_ATOMS: atom_id res chain seq x y z
N GLN A 1 -4.87 1.80 7.36
CA GLN A 1 -5.34 0.92 6.26
C GLN A 1 -4.41 -0.27 6.06
N ARG A 2 -3.13 -0.04 5.75
CA ARG A 2 -2.14 -1.11 5.52
C ARG A 2 -1.99 -2.03 6.72
N GLN A 3 -2.05 -1.47 7.91
CA GLN A 3 -1.84 -2.16 9.17
C GLN A 3 -2.82 -3.33 9.36
N MET A 4 -4.10 -3.13 9.08
CA MET A 4 -5.09 -4.22 9.17
C MET A 4 -4.73 -5.38 8.25
N CYS A 5 -4.40 -5.08 6.99
CA CYS A 5 -4.04 -6.12 6.02
C CYS A 5 -2.77 -6.89 6.41
N ILE A 6 -1.78 -6.23 7.03
CA ILE A 6 -0.56 -6.88 7.53
C ILE A 6 -0.92 -7.77 8.72
N ARG A 7 -1.57 -7.21 9.75
CA ARG A 7 -1.93 -7.92 10.98
C ARG A 7 -2.81 -9.16 10.73
N ASP A 8 -3.80 -9.04 9.83
CA ASP A 8 -4.68 -10.16 9.49
C ASP A 8 -3.89 -11.32 8.86
N ARG A 9 -2.87 -11.01 8.04
CA ARG A 9 -2.02 -12.04 7.43
C ARG A 9 -1.01 -12.61 8.41
N ASP A 10 -0.43 -11.80 9.28
CA ASP A 10 0.49 -12.26 10.32
C ASP A 10 -0.18 -13.25 11.28
N ASN A 11 -1.50 -13.17 11.45
CA ASN A 11 -2.31 -14.07 12.27
C ASN A 11 -2.89 -15.27 11.50
N ASP A 12 -2.59 -15.43 10.22
CA ASP A 12 -3.12 -16.52 9.39
C ASP A 12 -1.98 -17.40 8.85
N GLU A 13 -1.91 -18.63 9.33
CA GLU A 13 -0.86 -19.62 9.00
C GLU A 13 -0.70 -19.91 7.49
N ARG A 14 -1.65 -19.46 6.65
CA ARG A 14 -1.57 -19.60 5.20
C ARG A 14 -0.63 -18.58 4.55
N PHE A 15 -0.21 -17.55 5.28
CA PHE A 15 0.61 -16.46 4.79
C PHE A 15 1.89 -16.32 5.61
N ASP A 16 2.99 -16.08 4.92
CA ASP A 16 4.22 -15.54 5.47
C ASP A 16 4.29 -14.06 5.04
N SER A 17 3.98 -13.16 5.96
CA SER A 17 3.85 -11.73 5.67
C SER A 17 5.17 -11.02 5.89
N ILE A 18 5.65 -10.30 4.88
CA ILE A 18 6.91 -9.55 4.92
C ILE A 18 6.63 -8.06 4.80
N PRO A 19 6.38 -7.35 5.91
CA PRO A 19 6.15 -5.93 5.87
C PRO A 19 7.42 -5.16 5.52
N VAL A 20 7.32 -4.30 4.50
CA VAL A 20 8.41 -3.43 4.05
C VAL A 20 8.02 -1.98 4.24
N SER A 21 8.84 -1.22 4.99
CA SER A 21 8.73 0.22 5.13
C SER A 21 9.61 0.92 4.10
N THR A 22 9.06 1.94 3.43
CA THR A 22 9.84 2.81 2.54
C THR A 22 10.35 4.06 3.25
N GLY A 23 9.91 4.29 4.49
CA GLY A 23 10.33 5.42 5.31
C GLY A 23 9.66 6.75 4.94
N GLN A 24 8.63 6.75 4.10
CA GLN A 24 7.80 7.94 3.83
C GLN A 24 6.97 8.24 5.09
N HIS A 25 7.11 9.45 5.68
CA HIS A 25 6.46 9.85 6.93
C HIS A 25 6.85 9.00 8.16
N LYS A 26 8.15 8.81 8.37
CA LYS A 26 8.73 7.87 9.34
C LYS A 26 8.09 7.95 10.74
N GLU A 27 8.05 9.11 11.36
CA GLU A 27 7.54 9.28 12.74
C GLU A 27 6.05 8.85 12.87
N MET A 28 5.21 9.33 11.96
CA MET A 28 3.78 8.98 11.96
C MET A 28 3.58 7.49 11.68
N LEU A 29 4.37 6.91 10.76
CA LEU A 29 4.28 5.50 10.43
C LEU A 29 4.73 4.62 11.59
N GLU A 30 5.80 5.00 12.30
CA GLU A 30 6.30 4.29 13.49
C GLU A 30 5.26 4.29 14.61
N GLN A 31 4.60 5.42 14.87
CA GLN A 31 3.52 5.50 15.86
C GLN A 31 2.38 4.54 15.52
N VAL A 32 1.88 4.60 14.28
CA VAL A 32 0.78 3.74 13.85
C VAL A 32 1.19 2.25 13.84
N ASN A 33 2.37 1.92 13.36
CA ASN A 33 2.87 0.55 13.38
C ASN A 33 2.97 0.02 14.82
N THR A 34 3.47 0.83 15.76
CA THR A 34 3.53 0.47 17.19
C THR A 34 2.14 0.21 17.76
N MET A 35 1.15 1.06 17.45
CA MET A 35 -0.24 0.88 17.91
C MET A 35 -0.86 -0.44 17.42
N PHE A 36 -0.52 -0.87 16.20
CA PHE A 36 -1.03 -2.12 15.62
C PHE A 36 -0.09 -3.32 15.85
N GLY A 37 1.02 -3.15 16.58
CA GLY A 37 1.98 -4.22 16.86
C GLY A 37 2.76 -4.71 15.64
N ILE A 38 2.92 -3.86 14.61
CA ILE A 38 3.60 -4.22 13.36
C ILE A 38 5.06 -3.79 13.41
N THR A 39 5.95 -4.73 13.14
CA THR A 39 7.37 -4.46 12.97
C THR A 39 7.76 -4.76 11.53
N PRO A 40 8.11 -3.74 10.71
CA PRO A 40 8.62 -3.99 9.37
C PRO A 40 9.89 -4.85 9.40
N LYS A 41 9.95 -5.88 8.55
CA LYS A 41 11.16 -6.70 8.39
C LYS A 41 12.26 -5.90 7.69
N HIS A 42 11.88 -5.03 6.76
CA HIS A 42 12.79 -4.16 6.02
C HIS A 42 12.35 -2.70 6.12
N ASP A 43 13.30 -1.78 6.30
CA ASP A 43 13.09 -0.34 6.21
C ASP A 43 14.12 0.29 5.26
N LEU A 44 13.64 0.83 4.16
CA LEU A 44 14.50 1.42 3.11
C LEU A 44 14.98 2.83 3.47
N GLY A 45 14.37 3.50 4.42
CA GLY A 45 14.77 4.84 4.85
C GLY A 45 14.92 5.84 3.71
N LEU A 46 14.00 5.85 2.75
CA LEU A 46 14.16 6.57 1.47
C LEU A 46 14.13 8.09 1.60
N MET A 47 13.46 8.62 2.62
CA MET A 47 13.18 10.05 2.69
C MET A 47 14.40 10.88 3.12
N LYS A 48 14.68 11.89 2.31
CA LYS A 48 15.65 12.94 2.59
C LYS A 48 15.05 14.31 2.30
N PRO A 49 15.42 15.36 3.03
CA PRO A 49 14.95 16.72 2.72
C PRO A 49 15.29 17.13 1.28
N GLY A 50 14.33 17.75 0.59
CA GLY A 50 14.54 18.30 -0.74
C GLY A 50 14.59 17.30 -1.91
N GLN A 51 14.24 16.04 -1.69
CA GLN A 51 14.21 15.04 -2.75
C GLN A 51 13.13 15.32 -3.80
N GLY A 52 13.48 15.13 -5.08
CA GLY A 52 12.51 15.08 -6.17
C GLY A 52 11.83 13.71 -6.28
N LEU A 53 10.65 13.67 -6.91
CA LEU A 53 9.88 12.43 -7.10
C LEU A 53 10.70 11.35 -7.83
N ASN A 54 11.45 11.72 -8.87
CA ASN A 54 12.27 10.77 -9.62
C ASN A 54 13.37 10.13 -8.76
N GLU A 55 13.94 10.87 -7.81
CA GLU A 55 14.92 10.34 -6.87
C GLU A 55 14.28 9.33 -5.92
N ILE A 56 13.09 9.65 -5.40
CA ILE A 56 12.32 8.74 -4.54
C ILE A 56 12.01 7.46 -5.29
N VAL A 57 11.47 7.55 -6.50
CA VAL A 57 11.09 6.39 -7.32
C VAL A 57 12.30 5.52 -7.66
N SER A 58 13.40 6.11 -8.12
CA SER A 58 14.60 5.35 -8.50
C SER A 58 15.21 4.61 -7.30
N ARG A 59 15.30 5.26 -6.14
CA ARG A 59 15.80 4.64 -4.91
C ARG A 59 14.85 3.57 -4.38
N ALA A 60 13.54 3.81 -4.47
CA ALA A 60 12.54 2.83 -4.07
C ALA A 60 12.63 1.56 -4.92
N ILE A 61 12.70 1.70 -6.25
CA ILE A 61 12.85 0.56 -7.15
C ILE A 61 14.14 -0.21 -6.83
N ALA A 62 15.28 0.46 -6.71
CA ALA A 62 16.56 -0.20 -6.45
C ALA A 62 16.58 -0.93 -5.10
N GLY A 63 16.05 -0.31 -4.04
CA GLY A 63 15.98 -0.94 -2.73
C GLY A 63 15.00 -2.11 -2.68
N LEU A 64 13.85 -1.98 -3.30
CA LEU A 64 12.85 -3.04 -3.38
C LEU A 64 13.32 -4.21 -4.26
N ASP A 65 14.07 -3.94 -5.33
CA ASP A 65 14.65 -4.98 -6.17
C ASP A 65 15.53 -5.95 -5.37
N SER A 66 16.39 -5.41 -4.50
CA SER A 66 17.25 -6.22 -3.60
C SER A 66 16.41 -7.04 -2.60
N ILE A 67 15.36 -6.45 -2.02
CA ILE A 67 14.48 -7.17 -1.09
C ILE A 67 13.72 -8.28 -1.80
N ILE A 68 13.21 -8.04 -3.00
CA ILE A 68 12.49 -9.06 -3.79
C ILE A 68 13.43 -10.21 -4.14
N GLU A 69 14.69 -9.93 -4.45
CA GLU A 69 15.69 -10.95 -4.71
C GLU A 69 16.02 -11.81 -3.48
N GLU A 70 16.11 -11.18 -2.31
CA GLU A 70 16.37 -11.86 -1.03
C GLU A 70 15.17 -12.71 -0.57
N GLU A 71 13.97 -12.11 -0.54
CA GLU A 71 12.78 -12.71 0.06
C GLU A 71 12.00 -13.63 -0.89
N GLN A 72 12.21 -13.52 -2.21
CA GLN A 72 11.52 -14.32 -3.24
C GLN A 72 10.00 -14.43 -3.02
N PRO A 73 9.26 -13.30 -2.85
CA PRO A 73 7.85 -13.35 -2.52
C PRO A 73 7.00 -13.90 -3.69
N ASP A 74 5.95 -14.67 -3.39
CA ASP A 74 4.98 -15.11 -4.39
C ASP A 74 4.11 -13.96 -4.92
N VAL A 75 3.87 -12.96 -4.05
CA VAL A 75 2.95 -11.85 -4.32
C VAL A 75 3.43 -10.58 -3.62
N ILE A 76 3.33 -9.44 -4.30
CA ILE A 76 3.51 -8.13 -3.70
C ILE A 76 2.16 -7.42 -3.62
N ILE A 77 1.80 -6.98 -2.41
CA ILE A 77 0.61 -6.16 -2.19
C ILE A 77 1.04 -4.69 -2.13
N SER A 78 0.65 -3.94 -3.15
CA SER A 78 0.85 -2.50 -3.22
C SER A 78 -0.45 -1.78 -2.89
N GLN A 79 -0.44 -0.93 -1.86
CA GLN A 79 -1.63 -0.20 -1.45
C GLN A 79 -1.58 1.27 -1.82
N GLY A 80 -2.71 1.76 -2.35
CA GLY A 80 -2.94 3.17 -2.62
C GLY A 80 -2.20 3.65 -3.88
N ASP A 81 -1.64 4.86 -3.82
CA ASP A 81 -1.27 5.63 -5.00
C ASP A 81 0.01 6.46 -4.84
N THR A 82 0.76 6.26 -3.77
CA THR A 82 2.03 6.97 -3.59
C THR A 82 3.06 6.55 -4.63
N SER A 83 4.05 7.41 -4.88
CA SER A 83 5.16 7.07 -5.78
C SER A 83 5.95 5.84 -5.33
N THR A 84 6.00 5.57 -4.02
CA THR A 84 6.62 4.35 -3.47
C THR A 84 5.74 3.11 -3.68
N ALA A 85 4.41 3.24 -3.66
CA ALA A 85 3.50 2.14 -4.00
C ALA A 85 3.63 1.77 -5.49
N MET A 86 3.69 2.78 -6.37
CA MET A 86 3.94 2.57 -7.80
C MET A 86 5.31 1.94 -8.04
N ALA A 87 6.36 2.40 -7.36
CA ALA A 87 7.69 1.82 -7.47
C ALA A 87 7.72 0.33 -7.03
N ALA A 88 6.98 -0.04 -5.97
CA ALA A 88 6.86 -1.43 -5.53
C ALA A 88 6.17 -2.31 -6.57
N ALA A 89 5.09 -1.82 -7.18
CA ALA A 89 4.41 -2.54 -8.25
C ALA A 89 5.31 -2.76 -9.46
N LEU A 90 6.06 -1.74 -9.88
CA LEU A 90 6.99 -1.85 -11.00
C LEU A 90 8.17 -2.77 -10.71
N ALA A 91 8.80 -2.67 -9.53
CA ALA A 91 9.91 -3.53 -9.14
C ALA A 91 9.49 -5.01 -9.14
N GLY A 92 8.32 -5.32 -8.55
CA GLY A 92 7.77 -6.66 -8.55
C GLY A 92 7.43 -7.17 -9.96
N PHE A 93 6.79 -6.34 -10.77
CA PHE A 93 6.47 -6.69 -12.16
C PHE A 93 7.73 -7.03 -12.97
N HIS A 94 8.81 -6.25 -12.83
CA HIS A 94 10.08 -6.52 -13.52
C HIS A 94 10.76 -7.81 -13.07
N ARG A 95 10.50 -8.25 -11.83
CA ARG A 95 10.97 -9.54 -11.30
C ARG A 95 10.02 -10.70 -11.56
N GLY A 96 8.91 -10.47 -12.27
CA GLY A 96 7.90 -11.50 -12.57
C GLY A 96 7.06 -11.91 -11.36
N VAL A 97 7.06 -11.11 -10.30
CA VAL A 97 6.25 -11.34 -9.09
C VAL A 97 4.84 -10.79 -9.33
N LYS A 98 3.83 -11.51 -8.89
CA LYS A 98 2.42 -11.10 -9.02
C LYS A 98 2.13 -9.86 -8.18
N ILE A 99 1.41 -8.91 -8.76
CA ILE A 99 1.05 -7.66 -8.08
C ILE A 99 -0.43 -7.66 -7.73
N VAL A 100 -0.73 -7.39 -6.47
CA VAL A 100 -2.08 -7.11 -5.98
C VAL A 100 -2.18 -5.63 -5.62
N HIS A 101 -3.08 -4.92 -6.26
CA HIS A 101 -3.34 -3.51 -5.96
C HIS A 101 -4.50 -3.38 -4.97
N LEU A 102 -4.20 -3.01 -3.75
CA LEU A 102 -5.19 -2.72 -2.71
C LEU A 102 -5.59 -1.23 -2.78
N GLU A 103 -6.88 -0.94 -2.62
CA GLU A 103 -7.49 0.37 -2.84
C GLU A 103 -7.49 0.80 -4.32
N ALA A 104 -7.70 -0.19 -5.20
CA ALA A 104 -7.65 -0.03 -6.63
C ALA A 104 -8.89 0.67 -7.21
N GLY A 105 -8.73 1.40 -8.31
CA GLY A 105 -9.84 1.90 -9.11
C GLY A 105 -10.40 3.26 -8.70
N LEU A 106 -9.82 3.96 -7.74
CA LEU A 106 -10.10 5.38 -7.50
C LEU A 106 -9.62 6.19 -8.70
N ARG A 107 -10.48 7.05 -9.26
CA ARG A 107 -10.15 7.88 -10.45
C ARG A 107 -10.75 9.28 -10.32
N THR A 108 -9.95 10.25 -10.71
CA THR A 108 -10.40 11.64 -10.93
C THR A 108 -10.61 11.94 -12.42
N GLY A 109 -9.94 11.18 -13.29
CA GLY A 109 -9.96 11.40 -14.73
C GLY A 109 -8.90 12.37 -15.24
N ASP A 110 -8.21 13.10 -14.37
CA ASP A 110 -7.14 14.01 -14.70
C ASP A 110 -5.82 13.53 -14.06
N ILE A 111 -4.85 13.12 -14.89
CA ILE A 111 -3.55 12.62 -14.41
C ILE A 111 -2.71 13.68 -13.70
N HIS A 112 -3.09 14.93 -13.77
CA HIS A 112 -2.44 16.05 -13.09
C HIS A 112 -3.13 16.45 -11.78
N SER A 113 -4.27 15.82 -11.43
CA SER A 113 -5.06 16.18 -10.24
C SER A 113 -5.76 14.96 -9.60
N PRO A 114 -5.34 14.51 -8.40
CA PRO A 114 -4.15 14.92 -7.65
C PRO A 114 -2.85 14.45 -8.34
N PHE A 115 -1.79 15.20 -8.14
CA PHE A 115 -0.48 14.88 -8.72
C PHE A 115 0.52 14.50 -7.62
N PRO A 116 1.24 13.37 -7.77
CA PRO A 116 1.28 12.42 -8.89
C PRO A 116 0.32 11.22 -8.76
N GLU A 117 -0.62 11.24 -7.80
CA GLU A 117 -1.38 10.08 -7.34
C GLU A 117 -2.25 9.47 -8.44
N GLU A 118 -2.94 10.28 -9.24
CA GLU A 118 -3.79 9.75 -10.31
C GLU A 118 -2.99 9.01 -11.39
N ALA A 119 -1.81 9.52 -11.74
CA ALA A 119 -0.91 8.83 -12.66
C ALA A 119 -0.39 7.51 -12.06
N ASN A 120 0.00 7.52 -10.78
CA ASN A 120 0.45 6.33 -10.07
C ASN A 120 -0.62 5.23 -10.05
N ARG A 121 -1.90 5.58 -9.75
CA ARG A 121 -3.03 4.63 -9.78
C ARG A 121 -3.15 3.94 -11.12
N LYS A 122 -3.04 4.70 -12.20
CA LYS A 122 -3.12 4.16 -13.57
C LYS A 122 -1.95 3.24 -13.88
N LEU A 123 -0.72 3.63 -13.52
CA LEU A 123 0.48 2.81 -13.73
C LEU A 123 0.41 1.49 -12.95
N ILE A 124 0.04 1.53 -11.66
CA ILE A 124 -0.15 0.31 -10.87
C ILE A 124 -1.24 -0.56 -11.50
N GLY A 125 -2.35 0.05 -11.92
CA GLY A 125 -3.47 -0.64 -12.54
C GLY A 125 -3.11 -1.42 -13.81
N GLN A 126 -2.07 -1.02 -14.54
CA GLN A 126 -1.62 -1.72 -15.76
C GLN A 126 -0.75 -2.95 -15.47
N VAL A 127 -0.07 -2.99 -14.32
CA VAL A 127 0.85 -4.08 -13.97
C VAL A 127 0.28 -5.03 -12.92
N ALA A 128 -0.81 -4.66 -12.26
CA ALA A 128 -1.46 -5.51 -11.26
C ALA A 128 -2.27 -6.65 -11.91
N GLU A 129 -2.15 -7.86 -11.33
CA GLU A 129 -2.93 -9.04 -11.74
C GLU A 129 -4.26 -9.14 -10.99
N LEU A 130 -4.33 -8.60 -9.77
CA LEU A 130 -5.55 -8.58 -8.95
C LEU A 130 -5.77 -7.17 -8.38
N HIS A 131 -7.01 -6.70 -8.48
CA HIS A 131 -7.43 -5.39 -8.04
C HIS A 131 -8.47 -5.51 -6.91
N LEU A 132 -8.12 -5.04 -5.74
CA LEU A 132 -9.00 -4.99 -4.58
C LEU A 132 -9.63 -3.59 -4.51
N ALA A 133 -10.83 -3.47 -5.05
CA ALA A 133 -11.53 -2.20 -5.19
C ALA A 133 -12.35 -1.86 -3.93
N PRO A 134 -12.30 -0.62 -3.41
CA PRO A 134 -13.05 -0.26 -2.22
C PRO A 134 -14.58 -0.17 -2.47
N THR A 135 -15.00 0.08 -3.70
CA THR A 135 -16.42 0.29 -4.05
C THR A 135 -16.76 -0.28 -5.43
N ALA A 136 -18.04 -0.46 -5.69
CA ALA A 136 -18.54 -0.80 -7.03
C ALA A 136 -18.20 0.29 -8.07
N GLY A 137 -18.17 1.56 -7.69
CA GLY A 137 -17.73 2.65 -8.56
C GLY A 137 -16.26 2.53 -8.95
N SER A 138 -15.40 2.17 -8.01
CA SER A 138 -13.99 1.91 -8.27
C SER A 138 -13.79 0.71 -9.21
N MET A 139 -14.58 -0.36 -9.01
CA MET A 139 -14.59 -1.50 -9.95
C MET A 139 -14.99 -1.08 -11.36
N GLU A 140 -16.00 -0.25 -11.50
CA GLU A 140 -16.46 0.22 -12.81
C GLU A 140 -15.41 1.09 -13.52
N ASN A 141 -14.65 1.91 -12.79
CA ASN A 141 -13.53 2.66 -13.33
C ASN A 141 -12.45 1.72 -13.93
N LEU A 142 -12.10 0.66 -13.22
CA LEU A 142 -11.16 -0.36 -13.71
C LEU A 142 -11.68 -1.07 -14.97
N ARG A 143 -12.97 -1.39 -15.01
CA ARG A 143 -13.60 -1.99 -16.20
C ARG A 143 -13.51 -1.09 -17.43
N ARG A 144 -13.72 0.21 -17.25
CA ARG A 144 -13.56 1.21 -18.33
C ARG A 144 -12.12 1.31 -18.84
N GLU A 145 -11.16 0.93 -18.03
CA GLU A 145 -9.73 0.83 -18.39
C GLU A 145 -9.35 -0.60 -18.89
N ASN A 146 -10.34 -1.41 -19.25
CA ASN A 146 -10.19 -2.76 -19.81
C ASN A 146 -9.63 -3.82 -18.82
N VAL A 147 -9.68 -3.59 -17.52
CA VAL A 147 -9.37 -4.63 -16.53
C VAL A 147 -10.49 -5.66 -16.55
N ARG A 148 -10.12 -6.94 -16.64
CA ARG A 148 -11.10 -8.03 -16.70
C ARG A 148 -11.84 -8.18 -15.37
N SER A 149 -13.14 -8.35 -15.41
CA SER A 149 -13.98 -8.44 -14.20
C SER A 149 -13.55 -9.54 -13.21
N LYS A 150 -12.99 -10.64 -13.71
CA LYS A 150 -12.49 -11.73 -12.87
C LYS A 150 -11.24 -11.35 -12.04
N ASP A 151 -10.54 -10.31 -12.46
CA ASP A 151 -9.33 -9.82 -11.81
C ASP A 151 -9.63 -8.64 -10.86
N ILE A 152 -10.93 -8.36 -10.61
CA ILE A 152 -11.38 -7.31 -9.71
C ILE A 152 -12.27 -7.89 -8.62
N VAL A 153 -11.97 -7.58 -7.36
CA VAL A 153 -12.79 -7.93 -6.20
C VAL A 153 -13.16 -6.65 -5.45
N VAL A 154 -14.44 -6.48 -5.15
CA VAL A 154 -14.90 -5.37 -4.30
C VAL A 154 -14.78 -5.81 -2.84
N THR A 155 -13.84 -5.21 -2.11
CA THR A 155 -13.48 -5.61 -0.74
C THR A 155 -13.94 -4.64 0.35
N GLY A 156 -14.47 -3.48 -0.03
CA GLY A 156 -14.63 -2.39 0.93
C GLY A 156 -13.30 -1.65 1.16
N ASN A 157 -13.30 -0.76 2.15
CA ASN A 157 -12.13 0.04 2.48
C ASN A 157 -11.61 -0.32 3.88
N THR A 158 -10.41 -0.86 3.96
CA THR A 158 -9.75 -1.31 5.19
C THR A 158 -9.49 -0.19 6.21
N VAL A 159 -9.68 1.09 5.84
CA VAL A 159 -9.65 2.19 6.80
C VAL A 159 -10.80 2.09 7.81
N ILE A 160 -11.96 1.57 7.38
CA ILE A 160 -13.12 1.40 8.24
C ILE A 160 -12.82 0.35 9.30
N ASP A 161 -12.22 -0.78 8.90
CA ASP A 161 -11.82 -1.84 9.83
C ASP A 161 -10.79 -1.33 10.85
N ALA A 162 -9.78 -0.58 10.37
CA ALA A 162 -8.78 0.03 11.25
C ALA A 162 -9.39 1.04 12.23
N LEU A 163 -10.39 1.81 11.81
CA LEU A 163 -11.11 2.76 12.66
C LEU A 163 -11.95 2.04 13.73
N LEU A 164 -12.68 1.00 13.34
CA LEU A 164 -13.50 0.21 14.25
C LEU A 164 -12.64 -0.51 15.30
N GLU A 165 -11.51 -1.06 14.88
CA GLU A 165 -10.52 -1.67 15.79
C GLU A 165 -9.99 -0.63 16.78
N ALA A 166 -9.49 0.52 16.29
CA ALA A 166 -8.97 1.58 17.15
C ALA A 166 -10.03 2.15 18.10
N ALA A 167 -11.29 2.25 17.66
CA ALA A 167 -12.39 2.70 18.50
C ALA A 167 -12.77 1.70 19.62
N SER A 168 -12.39 0.43 19.48
CA SER A 168 -12.62 -0.59 20.50
C SER A 168 -11.57 -0.60 21.60
N TRP A 169 -10.45 0.11 21.42
CA TRP A 169 -9.38 0.15 22.40
C TRP A 169 -9.74 1.02 23.61
N ASP A 170 -9.51 0.52 24.82
CA ASP A 170 -9.62 1.30 26.06
C ASP A 170 -8.36 2.17 26.21
N THR A 171 -8.35 3.32 25.52
CA THR A 171 -7.21 4.25 25.52
C THR A 171 -7.35 5.23 26.67
N LYS A 172 -6.37 5.23 27.58
CA LYS A 172 -6.20 6.31 28.56
C LYS A 172 -5.37 7.42 27.92
N PHE A 173 -5.93 8.60 27.89
CA PHE A 173 -5.18 9.77 27.43
C PHE A 173 -4.16 10.17 28.50
N GLU A 174 -2.92 10.50 28.10
CA GLU A 174 -1.91 11.00 29.02
C GLU A 174 -2.25 12.42 29.53
N ASP A 175 -2.96 13.20 28.72
CA ASP A 175 -3.43 14.52 29.08
C ASP A 175 -4.71 14.42 29.93
N PRO A 176 -4.68 14.87 31.22
CA PRO A 176 -5.86 14.85 32.09
C PRO A 176 -7.06 15.65 31.56
N ALA A 177 -6.85 16.60 30.67
CA ALA A 177 -7.92 17.40 30.06
C ALA A 177 -8.71 16.61 28.98
N LEU A 178 -8.21 15.46 28.55
CA LEU A 178 -8.82 14.60 27.54
C LEU A 178 -9.46 13.33 28.16
N GLN A 179 -9.41 13.17 29.48
CA GLN A 179 -10.07 12.10 30.25
C GLN A 179 -11.53 12.52 30.60
#